data_4bbf745650f1d98f5e0a9a053d063d50
#
_entry.id   4bbf745650f1d98f5e0a9a053d063d50
#
_cell.length_a   1.000
_cell.length_b   1.000
_cell.length_c   1.000
_cell.angle_alpha   90.00
_cell.angle_beta   90.00
_cell.angle_gamma   90.00
#
_symmetry.space_group_name_H-M   'P 1'
#
loop_
_entity.id
_entity.type
_entity.pdbx_description
1 polymer ?
#
loop_
_entity_poly.entity_id
_entity_poly.type
_entity_poly.pdbx_seq_one_letter_code
_entity_poly.pdbx_strand_id
1 'polypeptide(L)'
;MSEPDDCVVTERVLRGIPRWLLRKYLEDLGGTAAGSYGVTEEDTLDGDGWAATLVQIEDYRIGSLRSGQVRMRVTGQPAIVDALLQALEPRLFRGGG
;
A
#
# COMPACT_ATOMS: atom_id res chain seq x y z
N MET A 1 29.04 -1.61 -7.07
CA MET A 1 28.60 -1.58 -7.14
C MET A 1 27.78 -1.41 -6.86
N SER A 2 27.47 -1.28 -6.66
CA SER A 2 26.82 -1.16 -6.55
C SER A 2 25.88 -1.25 -6.35
N GLU A 3 25.53 -1.16 -6.03
CA GLU A 3 24.72 -1.39 -5.93
C GLU A 3 23.67 -1.12 -5.85
N PRO A 4 23.45 -1.17 -6.14
CA PRO A 4 22.19 -0.92 -6.60
C PRO A 4 21.27 -0.99 -5.62
N ASP A 5 21.62 -1.11 -4.77
CA ASP A 5 20.79 -1.33 -3.96
C ASP A 5 20.51 -0.42 -3.10
N ASP A 6 20.20 0.67 -3.49
CA ASP A 6 19.66 1.70 -2.73
C ASP A 6 18.20 1.53 -2.59
N CYS A 7 17.67 0.37 -2.60
CA CYS A 7 16.25 0.14 -2.35
C CYS A 7 15.96 0.33 -0.87
N VAL A 8 14.84 1.01 -0.61
CA VAL A 8 14.36 1.20 0.76
C VAL A 8 13.04 0.48 0.91
N VAL A 9 12.69 0.15 2.15
CA VAL A 9 11.41 -0.46 2.48
C VAL A 9 10.71 0.49 3.43
N THR A 10 9.50 0.90 3.06
CA THR A 10 8.67 1.75 3.92
C THR A 10 7.41 0.98 4.24
N GLU A 11 7.06 0.95 5.52
CA GLU A 11 5.91 0.19 5.96
C GLU A 11 4.97 1.11 6.73
N ARG A 12 3.69 1.02 6.44
CA ARG A 12 2.68 1.81 7.14
C ARG A 12 1.49 0.94 7.44
N VAL A 13 0.85 1.21 8.56
CA VAL A 13 -0.41 0.57 8.92
C VAL A 13 -1.50 1.62 8.77
N LEU A 14 -2.48 1.33 7.93
CA LEU A 14 -3.55 2.27 7.62
C LEU A 14 -4.86 1.75 8.17
N ARG A 15 -5.61 2.62 8.84
CA ARG A 15 -6.89 2.28 9.43
C ARG A 15 -8.00 3.00 8.70
N GLY A 16 -9.14 2.33 8.61
CA GLY A 16 -10.32 2.96 8.06
C GLY A 16 -10.35 3.06 6.55
N ILE A 17 -9.38 2.42 5.88
CA ILE A 17 -9.37 2.41 4.44
C ILE A 17 -9.31 0.95 3.98
N PRO A 18 -10.23 0.52 3.13
CA PRO A 18 -10.27 -0.87 2.70
C PRO A 18 -9.12 -1.22 1.78
N ARG A 19 -8.70 -2.48 1.83
CA ARG A 19 -7.57 -2.94 1.02
C ARG A 19 -7.83 -2.78 -0.48
N TRP A 20 -9.08 -3.02 -0.92
CA TRP A 20 -9.40 -2.89 -2.34
C TRP A 20 -9.22 -1.45 -2.82
N LEU A 21 -9.50 -0.48 -1.96
CA LEU A 21 -9.36 0.92 -2.34
C LEU A 21 -7.88 1.33 -2.42
N LEU A 22 -7.08 0.85 -1.47
CA LEU A 22 -5.64 1.06 -1.54
C LEU A 22 -5.06 0.46 -2.81
N ARG A 23 -5.49 -0.75 -3.14
CA ARG A 23 -5.05 -1.40 -4.36
C ARG A 23 -5.38 -0.55 -5.57
N LYS A 24 -6.60 -0.02 -5.61
CA LYS A 24 -7.02 0.81 -6.72
C LYS A 24 -6.18 2.08 -6.82
N TYR A 25 -5.90 2.71 -5.70
CA TYR A 25 -5.06 3.90 -5.70
C TYR A 25 -3.66 3.60 -6.25
N LEU A 26 -3.09 2.48 -5.85
CA LEU A 26 -1.76 2.11 -6.33
C LEU A 26 -1.80 1.74 -7.80
N GLU A 27 -2.89 1.15 -8.28
CA GLU A 27 -3.05 0.88 -9.70
C GLU A 27 -3.13 2.19 -10.49
N ASP A 28 -3.84 3.16 -9.94
CA ASP A 28 -3.94 4.47 -10.59
C ASP A 28 -2.59 5.17 -10.67
N LEU A 29 -1.68 4.84 -9.76
CA LEU A 29 -0.35 5.43 -9.75
C LEU A 29 0.67 4.61 -10.53
N GLY A 30 0.20 3.65 -11.29
CA GLY A 30 1.07 2.90 -12.20
C GLY A 30 1.37 1.48 -11.78
N GLY A 31 0.77 1.01 -10.70
CA GLY A 31 1.00 -0.36 -10.26
C GLY A 31 0.18 -1.36 -11.02
N THR A 32 0.71 -2.56 -11.17
CA THR A 32 -0.01 -3.66 -11.76
C THR A 32 -0.17 -4.74 -10.71
N ALA A 33 -1.41 -5.08 -10.41
CA ALA A 33 -1.68 -6.07 -9.39
C ALA A 33 -1.46 -7.48 -9.92
N ALA A 34 -0.85 -8.32 -9.09
CA ALA A 34 -0.66 -9.72 -9.41
C ALA A 34 -1.85 -10.49 -8.87
N GLY A 35 -2.50 -11.26 -9.71
CA GLY A 35 -3.62 -12.08 -9.28
C GLY A 35 -4.91 -11.30 -9.11
N SER A 36 -5.90 -11.98 -8.58
CA SER A 36 -7.24 -11.41 -8.41
C SER A 36 -7.46 -10.98 -6.99
N TYR A 37 -8.11 -9.84 -6.84
CA TYR A 37 -8.46 -9.35 -5.53
C TYR A 37 -9.41 -10.34 -4.86
N GLY A 38 -9.20 -10.56 -3.57
CA GLY A 38 -10.08 -11.39 -2.79
C GLY A 38 -9.68 -12.86 -2.73
N VAL A 39 -8.69 -13.25 -3.50
CA VAL A 39 -8.23 -14.65 -3.46
C VAL A 39 -7.44 -14.91 -2.19
N THR A 40 -6.67 -13.93 -1.77
CA THR A 40 -5.89 -14.02 -0.53
C THR A 40 -6.09 -12.74 0.26
N GLU A 41 -5.52 -12.71 1.46
CA GLU A 41 -5.55 -11.49 2.27
C GLU A 41 -4.39 -10.56 1.94
N GLU A 42 -3.67 -10.87 0.88
CA GLU A 42 -2.52 -10.11 0.48
C GLU A 42 -2.60 -9.73 -0.98
N ASP A 43 -2.31 -8.48 -1.30
CA ASP A 43 -2.22 -8.01 -2.66
C ASP A 43 -0.81 -7.51 -2.91
N THR A 44 -0.25 -7.89 -4.06
CA THR A 44 1.08 -7.43 -4.46
C THR A 44 0.93 -6.65 -5.76
N LEU A 45 1.56 -5.49 -5.81
CA LEU A 45 1.53 -4.66 -7.01
C LEU A 45 2.95 -4.30 -7.40
N ASP A 46 3.20 -4.28 -8.70
CA ASP A 46 4.50 -3.89 -9.23
C ASP A 46 4.34 -2.62 -10.05
N GLY A 47 5.13 -1.63 -9.74
CA GLY A 47 5.18 -0.40 -10.49
C GLY A 47 6.54 -0.20 -11.13
N ASP A 48 6.74 0.96 -11.70
CA ASP A 48 7.99 1.28 -12.37
C ASP A 48 9.00 1.77 -11.33
N GLY A 49 9.85 0.87 -10.90
CA GLY A 49 10.86 1.18 -9.90
C GLY A 49 10.41 1.00 -8.47
N TRP A 50 9.22 0.43 -8.25
CA TRP A 50 8.71 0.17 -6.91
C TRP A 50 7.81 -1.05 -6.91
N ALA A 51 7.63 -1.60 -5.72
CA ALA A 51 6.68 -2.68 -5.53
C ALA A 51 5.97 -2.46 -4.21
N ALA A 52 4.72 -2.86 -4.12
CA ALA A 52 3.95 -2.68 -2.90
C ALA A 52 3.24 -3.97 -2.54
N THR A 53 3.14 -4.23 -1.24
CA THR A 53 2.39 -5.35 -0.71
C THR A 53 1.38 -4.83 0.29
N LEU A 54 0.13 -5.25 0.14
CA LEU A 54 -0.95 -4.87 1.03
C LEU A 54 -1.42 -6.12 1.75
N VAL A 55 -1.36 -6.12 3.06
CA VAL A 55 -1.76 -7.27 3.87
C VAL A 55 -2.90 -6.85 4.78
N GLN A 56 -4.00 -7.58 4.73
CA GLN A 56 -5.12 -7.34 5.63
C GLN A 56 -4.74 -7.87 7.00
N ILE A 57 -4.78 -7.02 8.01
CA ILE A 57 -4.47 -7.43 9.37
C ILE A 57 -5.74 -7.33 10.21
N GLU A 58 -5.66 -7.77 11.46
CA GLU A 58 -6.84 -7.83 12.31
C GLU A 58 -7.53 -6.48 12.44
N ASP A 59 -8.83 -6.53 12.55
CA ASP A 59 -9.60 -5.33 12.75
C ASP A 59 -9.26 -4.70 14.09
N TYR A 60 -9.20 -3.39 14.07
CA TYR A 60 -9.04 -2.62 15.28
C TYR A 60 -10.42 -2.43 15.90
N ARG A 61 -10.55 -2.73 17.19
CA ARG A 61 -11.83 -2.62 17.87
C ARG A 61 -11.76 -1.71 19.07
N ILE A 62 -12.74 -0.84 19.19
CA ILE A 62 -12.92 -0.05 20.39
C ILE A 62 -14.40 -0.14 20.71
N GLY A 63 -14.75 -0.87 21.77
CA GLY A 63 -16.14 -1.09 22.12
C GLY A 63 -16.85 -1.84 21.00
N SER A 64 -17.90 -1.25 20.47
CA SER A 64 -18.65 -1.86 19.38
C SER A 64 -18.18 -1.38 18.02
N LEU A 65 -17.18 -0.51 17.96
CA LEU A 65 -16.67 -0.01 16.69
C LEU A 65 -15.56 -0.91 16.17
N ARG A 66 -15.54 -1.07 14.86
CA ARG A 66 -14.53 -1.88 14.20
C ARG A 66 -13.94 -1.07 13.06
N SER A 67 -12.66 -1.15 12.90
CA SER A 67 -11.96 -0.46 11.82
C SER A 67 -10.98 -1.40 11.20
N GLY A 68 -11.08 -1.61 9.92
CA GLY A 68 -10.14 -2.47 9.21
C GLY A 68 -8.76 -1.84 9.18
N GLN A 69 -7.74 -2.68 9.23
CA GLN A 69 -6.36 -2.24 9.14
C GLN A 69 -5.67 -2.97 8.02
N VAL A 70 -4.83 -2.23 7.29
CA VAL A 70 -4.05 -2.78 6.19
C VAL A 70 -2.60 -2.37 6.39
N ARG A 71 -1.70 -3.35 6.33
CA ARG A 71 -0.28 -3.06 6.34
C ARG A 71 0.19 -2.88 4.91
N MET A 72 0.74 -1.73 4.61
CA MET A 72 1.27 -1.43 3.29
C MET A 72 2.78 -1.37 3.38
N ARG A 73 3.45 -2.18 2.57
CA ARG A 73 4.90 -2.17 2.47
C ARG A 73 5.27 -1.78 1.05
N VAL A 74 6.07 -0.76 0.91
CA VAL A 74 6.53 -0.28 -0.40
C VAL A 74 8.04 -0.42 -0.45
N THR A 75 8.54 -1.05 -1.50
CA THR A 75 9.97 -1.26 -1.70
C THR A 75 10.37 -0.66 -3.04
N GLY A 76 11.52 -0.05 -3.10
CA GLY A 76 12.03 0.50 -4.35
C GLY A 76 13.12 1.53 -4.12
N GLN A 77 13.44 2.25 -5.17
CA GLN A 77 14.44 3.30 -5.06
C GLN A 77 13.90 4.44 -4.21
N PRO A 78 14.75 5.06 -3.37
CA PRO A 78 14.26 6.08 -2.43
C PRO A 78 13.47 7.20 -3.07
N ALA A 79 13.95 7.75 -4.17
CA ALA A 79 13.27 8.86 -4.82
C ALA A 79 11.92 8.44 -5.40
N ILE A 80 11.85 7.22 -5.90
CA ILE A 80 10.61 6.70 -6.49
C ILE A 80 9.60 6.39 -5.40
N VAL A 81 10.05 5.74 -4.33
CA VAL A 81 9.17 5.43 -3.21
C VAL A 81 8.64 6.70 -2.58
N ASP A 82 9.49 7.71 -2.41
CA ASP A 82 9.08 8.98 -1.84
C ASP A 82 8.04 9.66 -2.72
N ALA A 83 8.25 9.68 -4.02
CA ALA A 83 7.30 10.28 -4.94
C ALA A 83 5.97 9.54 -4.93
N LEU A 84 6.02 8.21 -4.85
CA LEU A 84 4.81 7.40 -4.78
C LEU A 84 4.01 7.72 -3.52
N LEU A 85 4.68 7.80 -2.38
CA LEU A 85 4.00 8.08 -1.13
C LEU A 85 3.42 9.49 -1.12
N GLN A 86 4.13 10.45 -1.69
CA GLN A 86 3.61 11.81 -1.80
C GLN A 86 2.38 11.87 -2.69
N ALA A 87 2.35 11.09 -3.76
CA ALA A 87 1.20 11.07 -4.64
C ALA A 87 0.02 10.33 -3.98
N LEU A 88 0.32 9.36 -3.15
CA LEU A 88 -0.71 8.57 -2.49
C LEU A 88 -1.37 9.31 -1.33
N GLU A 89 -0.61 10.12 -0.62
CA GLU A 89 -1.08 10.75 0.61
C GLU A 89 -2.40 11.52 0.46
N PRO A 90 -2.58 12.38 -0.55
CA PRO A 90 -3.85 13.08 -0.69
C PRO A 90 -5.03 12.15 -0.91
N ARG A 91 -4.79 11.01 -1.54
CA ARG A 91 -5.84 10.04 -1.79
C ARG A 91 -6.25 9.33 -0.52
N LEU A 92 -5.28 9.11 0.36
CA LEU A 92 -5.56 8.48 1.66
C LEU A 92 -6.47 9.35 2.51
N PHE A 93 -6.22 10.66 2.50
CA PHE A 93 -7.07 11.56 3.25
C PHE A 93 -8.50 11.55 2.73
N ARG A 94 -8.68 11.49 1.42
CA ARG A 94 -10.02 11.47 0.87
C ARG A 94 -10.71 10.14 1.12
N GLY A 95 -9.97 9.06 0.93
CA GLY A 95 -10.54 7.74 1.04
C GLY A 95 -10.83 7.32 2.46
N GLY A 96 -10.03 7.83 3.41
CA GLY A 96 -10.20 7.48 4.79
C GLY A 96 -11.08 8.47 5.56
N GLY A 97 -11.40 9.56 4.93
CA GLY A 97 -12.07 10.65 5.61
C GLY A 97 -13.54 10.51 5.80
#